data_ac390f658776628afefe6bcc5119c999
#
_entry.id   ac390f658776628afefe6bcc5119c999
#
_cell.length_a   1.000
_cell.length_b   1.000
_cell.length_c   1.000
_cell.angle_alpha   90.00
_cell.angle_beta   90.00
_cell.angle_gamma   90.00
#
_symmetry.space_group_name_H-M   'P 1'
#
loop_
_entity.id
_entity.type
_entity.pdbx_description
1 polymer ?
#
loop_
_entity_poly.entity_id
_entity_poly.type
_entity_poly.pdbx_seq_one_letter_code
_entity_poly.pdbx_strand_id
1 'polypeptide(L)'
;MKLKALKPRLHNVIFHTHTVSGIVIGFALFICFYAGAFALFLDELYRWENPEARFETVENVDYDRVLQLVQEKEKDFDINNFFSIVPPNQHNPMVMFFGSIKTSDSTSERFSTYINPDTYEVTNVGEPKTHMARTIYELHFFHQIPEIGIYLAGLVGFFFLFAIITGVMIHWKNMVQKFYAFTVEGKWKQIWTNGHTVLGMITLPFQAIYAFTGALLGLSILLLAPSAYLLFNGDTNEIVKIVRPDISVAYDDEAKVVDSPYHLNDVYNQVHARYPDHEVTVLFARNYMKEDGTISARLDDHKGLSGDGSFVFKSRTGELISEIKPYEKSYTIALYPILIKLHYVTYGGIFLKIIYFILAMTTCFIISSGVMIWYTARNKPMYTLKQRRFHHRVTKVYLALTQGLFPAIAIIFLANKIVPMDLPNRVVYVNGAFFLGW
;
A
#
# COMPACT_ATOMS: atom_id res chain seq x y z
N MET A 1 -32.86 -12.63 19.26
CA MET A 1 -32.41 -11.88 20.45
C MET A 1 -32.68 -10.39 20.19
N LYS A 2 -33.57 -9.72 20.93
CA LYS A 2 -33.83 -8.29 20.77
C LYS A 2 -32.70 -7.51 21.48
N LEU A 3 -31.83 -6.86 20.74
CA LEU A 3 -30.77 -6.04 21.30
C LEU A 3 -31.35 -4.84 22.05
N LYS A 4 -30.83 -4.57 23.25
CA LYS A 4 -31.31 -3.49 24.10
C LYS A 4 -30.87 -2.14 23.53
N ALA A 5 -31.76 -1.17 23.44
CA ALA A 5 -31.41 0.19 22.96
C ALA A 5 -30.41 0.88 23.89
N LEU A 6 -29.52 1.68 23.30
CA LEU A 6 -28.62 2.56 24.07
C LEU A 6 -29.44 3.61 24.83
N LYS A 7 -28.94 4.02 26.02
CA LYS A 7 -29.53 5.14 26.77
C LYS A 7 -29.49 6.42 25.90
N PRO A 8 -30.54 7.26 25.89
CA PRO A 8 -30.63 8.44 25.00
C PRO A 8 -29.40 9.36 25.03
N ARG A 9 -28.84 9.60 26.23
CA ARG A 9 -27.65 10.43 26.40
C ARG A 9 -26.43 9.81 25.70
N LEU A 10 -26.21 8.51 25.87
CA LEU A 10 -25.10 7.79 25.23
C LEU A 10 -25.27 7.77 23.71
N HIS A 11 -26.48 7.51 23.21
CA HIS A 11 -26.79 7.57 21.78
C HIS A 11 -26.43 8.94 21.19
N ASN A 12 -26.83 10.03 21.85
CA ASN A 12 -26.51 11.38 21.37
C ASN A 12 -25.00 11.65 21.34
N VAL A 13 -24.26 11.25 22.39
CA VAL A 13 -22.80 11.38 22.42
C VAL A 13 -22.17 10.63 21.22
N ILE A 14 -22.51 9.35 21.03
CA ILE A 14 -21.98 8.52 19.94
C ILE A 14 -22.33 9.12 18.58
N PHE A 15 -23.57 9.59 18.39
CA PHE A 15 -24.01 10.24 17.15
C PHE A 15 -23.21 11.52 16.84
N HIS A 16 -22.99 12.36 17.84
CA HIS A 16 -22.17 13.56 17.66
C HIS A 16 -20.71 13.23 17.38
N THR A 17 -20.15 12.27 18.09
CA THR A 17 -18.77 11.82 17.87
C THR A 17 -18.58 11.24 16.47
N HIS A 18 -19.49 10.36 16.01
CA HIS A 18 -19.45 9.85 14.64
C HIS A 18 -19.53 10.97 13.60
N THR A 19 -20.44 11.94 13.80
CA THR A 19 -20.62 13.04 12.86
C THR A 19 -19.39 13.95 12.79
N VAL A 20 -18.82 14.30 13.95
CA VAL A 20 -17.64 15.20 14.00
C VAL A 20 -16.41 14.50 13.47
N SER A 21 -16.11 13.28 13.94
CA SER A 21 -14.95 12.53 13.43
C SER A 21 -15.06 12.30 11.93
N GLY A 22 -16.25 11.88 11.43
CA GLY A 22 -16.48 11.64 10.01
C GLY A 22 -16.24 12.88 9.13
N ILE A 23 -16.64 14.08 9.57
CA ILE A 23 -16.36 15.31 8.82
C ILE A 23 -14.88 15.70 8.87
N VAL A 24 -14.22 15.53 10.02
CA VAL A 24 -12.80 15.90 10.20
C VAL A 24 -11.89 15.00 9.35
N ILE A 25 -12.09 13.69 9.41
CA ILE A 25 -11.22 12.76 8.66
C ILE A 25 -11.68 12.55 7.22
N GLY A 26 -12.94 12.85 6.90
CA GLY A 26 -13.59 12.39 5.67
C GLY A 26 -12.88 12.85 4.40
N PHE A 27 -12.27 14.05 4.38
CA PHE A 27 -11.51 14.53 3.23
C PHE A 27 -10.27 13.64 2.98
N ALA A 28 -9.44 13.46 4.00
CA ALA A 28 -8.26 12.63 3.92
C ALA A 28 -8.62 11.15 3.62
N LEU A 29 -9.66 10.65 4.27
CA LEU A 29 -10.17 9.30 4.08
C LEU A 29 -10.66 9.07 2.64
N PHE A 30 -11.31 10.08 2.02
CA PHE A 30 -11.73 10.01 0.62
C PHE A 30 -10.53 9.85 -0.31
N ILE A 31 -9.48 10.65 -0.11
CA ILE A 31 -8.24 10.55 -0.90
C ILE A 31 -7.62 9.16 -0.73
N CYS A 32 -7.49 8.66 0.50
CA CYS A 32 -6.97 7.33 0.78
C CYS A 32 -7.75 6.25 0.02
N PHE A 33 -9.09 6.23 0.11
CA PHE A 33 -9.89 5.20 -0.57
C PHE A 33 -9.89 5.37 -2.09
N TYR A 34 -9.97 6.61 -2.58
CA TYR A 34 -10.02 6.87 -4.01
C TYR A 34 -8.70 6.51 -4.71
N ALA A 35 -7.57 7.01 -4.19
CA ALA A 35 -6.25 6.68 -4.71
C ALA A 35 -5.91 5.20 -4.47
N GLY A 36 -6.28 4.65 -3.30
CA GLY A 36 -6.09 3.25 -2.94
C GLY A 36 -6.84 2.29 -3.87
N ALA A 37 -8.02 2.67 -4.37
CA ALA A 37 -8.73 1.86 -5.36
C ALA A 37 -7.92 1.66 -6.64
N PHE A 38 -7.26 2.70 -7.13
CA PHE A 38 -6.36 2.60 -8.29
C PHE A 38 -5.04 1.90 -7.92
N ALA A 39 -4.54 2.08 -6.69
CA ALA A 39 -3.32 1.43 -6.22
C ALA A 39 -3.42 -0.11 -6.19
N LEU A 40 -4.62 -0.68 -6.12
CA LEU A 40 -4.84 -2.13 -6.28
C LEU A 40 -4.35 -2.66 -7.64
N PHE A 41 -4.30 -1.79 -8.64
CA PHE A 41 -3.89 -2.09 -10.01
C PHE A 41 -2.52 -1.48 -10.34
N LEU A 42 -1.64 -1.32 -9.34
CA LEU A 42 -0.35 -0.65 -9.51
C LEU A 42 0.49 -1.27 -10.63
N ASP A 43 0.57 -2.61 -10.66
CA ASP A 43 1.34 -3.35 -11.68
C ASP A 43 0.72 -3.20 -13.07
N GLU A 44 -0.60 -3.33 -13.16
CA GLU A 44 -1.34 -3.14 -14.41
C GLU A 44 -1.23 -1.70 -14.94
N LEU A 45 -1.27 -0.71 -14.04
CA LEU A 45 -1.07 0.70 -14.37
C LEU A 45 0.37 0.97 -14.83
N TYR A 46 1.36 0.39 -14.14
CA TYR A 46 2.75 0.46 -14.54
C TYR A 46 2.96 -0.10 -15.96
N ARG A 47 2.45 -1.29 -16.23
CA ARG A 47 2.50 -1.90 -17.57
C ARG A 47 1.78 -1.06 -18.62
N TRP A 48 0.68 -0.40 -18.24
CA TRP A 48 -0.06 0.49 -19.15
C TRP A 48 0.71 1.78 -19.46
N GLU A 49 1.37 2.39 -18.48
CA GLU A 49 2.14 3.62 -18.68
C GLU A 49 3.46 3.40 -19.42
N ASN A 50 4.06 2.21 -19.31
CA ASN A 50 5.33 1.85 -19.93
C ASN A 50 5.12 0.92 -21.13
N PRO A 51 5.17 1.44 -22.38
CA PRO A 51 5.06 0.58 -23.57
C PRO A 51 6.14 -0.51 -23.66
N GLU A 52 7.32 -0.23 -23.14
CA GLU A 52 8.48 -1.13 -23.10
C GLU A 52 8.24 -2.37 -22.19
N ALA A 53 7.29 -2.28 -21.26
CA ALA A 53 6.89 -3.39 -20.38
C ALA A 53 5.72 -4.23 -20.94
N ARG A 54 5.41 -4.13 -22.26
CA ARG A 54 4.27 -4.81 -22.90
C ARG A 54 4.71 -6.00 -23.74
N PHE A 55 5.48 -6.90 -23.17
CA PHE A 55 5.84 -8.16 -23.81
C PHE A 55 5.43 -9.34 -22.92
N GLU A 56 5.58 -10.56 -23.41
CA GLU A 56 5.33 -11.77 -22.62
C GLU A 56 6.43 -11.98 -21.59
N THR A 57 6.09 -12.60 -20.47
CA THR A 57 7.06 -12.91 -19.41
C THR A 57 8.09 -13.91 -19.93
N VAL A 58 9.36 -13.65 -19.69
CA VAL A 58 10.47 -14.53 -20.06
C VAL A 58 10.74 -15.48 -18.90
N GLU A 59 10.81 -16.78 -19.23
CA GLU A 59 11.29 -17.81 -18.31
C GLU A 59 12.83 -17.86 -18.38
N ASN A 60 13.49 -18.26 -17.30
CA ASN A 60 14.94 -18.44 -17.22
C ASN A 60 15.78 -17.16 -17.34
N VAL A 61 15.52 -16.21 -16.46
CA VAL A 61 16.36 -15.00 -16.32
C VAL A 61 17.68 -15.32 -15.63
N ASP A 62 18.78 -14.80 -16.14
CA ASP A 62 20.10 -14.86 -15.51
C ASP A 62 20.27 -13.68 -14.53
N TYR A 63 20.03 -13.93 -13.25
CA TYR A 63 20.10 -12.91 -12.19
C TYR A 63 21.53 -12.49 -11.86
N ASP A 64 22.52 -13.35 -12.06
CA ASP A 64 23.93 -12.99 -11.90
C ASP A 64 24.36 -12.00 -12.99
N ARG A 65 23.90 -12.21 -14.23
CA ARG A 65 24.09 -11.26 -15.32
C ARG A 65 23.37 -9.92 -15.07
N VAL A 66 22.15 -9.96 -14.51
CA VAL A 66 21.43 -8.74 -14.09
C VAL A 66 22.29 -7.93 -13.12
N LEU A 67 22.84 -8.57 -12.09
CA LEU A 67 23.72 -7.93 -11.11
C LEU A 67 24.96 -7.33 -11.77
N GLN A 68 25.63 -8.09 -12.66
CA GLN A 68 26.79 -7.62 -13.41
C GLN A 68 26.47 -6.38 -14.25
N LEU A 69 25.35 -6.37 -14.98
CA LEU A 69 24.92 -5.23 -15.79
C LEU A 69 24.69 -3.96 -14.96
N VAL A 70 24.12 -4.12 -13.78
CA VAL A 70 23.92 -2.99 -12.87
C VAL A 70 25.26 -2.45 -12.39
N GLN A 71 26.23 -3.29 -12.03
CA GLN A 71 27.57 -2.87 -11.65
C GLN A 71 28.33 -2.15 -12.79
N GLU A 72 28.12 -2.58 -14.03
CA GLU A 72 28.73 -1.94 -15.21
C GLU A 72 28.13 -0.55 -15.50
N LYS A 73 26.83 -0.37 -15.24
CA LYS A 73 26.10 0.87 -15.50
C LYS A 73 26.19 1.89 -14.36
N GLU A 74 26.13 1.42 -13.12
CA GLU A 74 26.16 2.23 -11.90
C GLU A 74 27.47 1.96 -11.14
N LYS A 75 28.53 2.72 -11.49
CA LYS A 75 29.86 2.50 -10.92
C LYS A 75 29.96 2.75 -9.41
N ASP A 76 29.09 3.61 -8.89
CA ASP A 76 29.01 3.94 -7.46
C ASP A 76 28.05 3.02 -6.70
N PHE A 77 27.54 1.97 -7.35
CA PHE A 77 26.68 0.97 -6.71
C PHE A 77 27.43 0.21 -5.61
N ASP A 78 26.86 0.22 -4.40
CA ASP A 78 27.42 -0.49 -3.25
C ASP A 78 26.82 -1.91 -3.15
N ILE A 79 27.50 -2.88 -3.72
CA ILE A 79 27.10 -4.30 -3.71
C ILE A 79 27.05 -4.91 -2.30
N ASN A 80 27.76 -4.32 -1.32
CA ASN A 80 27.73 -4.77 0.07
C ASN A 80 26.67 -4.10 0.91
N ASN A 81 26.02 -3.06 0.39
CA ASN A 81 24.80 -2.57 0.98
C ASN A 81 23.63 -3.47 0.57
N PHE A 82 22.43 -3.17 1.03
CA PHE A 82 21.23 -3.88 0.63
C PHE A 82 20.92 -3.65 -0.85
N PHE A 83 20.73 -4.72 -1.61
CA PHE A 83 20.09 -4.67 -2.92
C PHE A 83 19.03 -5.75 -3.06
N SER A 84 18.09 -5.55 -3.98
CA SER A 84 17.06 -6.54 -4.29
C SER A 84 16.74 -6.59 -5.78
N ILE A 85 16.41 -7.78 -6.24
CA ILE A 85 15.96 -8.08 -7.59
C ILE A 85 14.56 -8.66 -7.49
N VAL A 86 13.61 -8.02 -8.15
CA VAL A 86 12.25 -8.54 -8.32
C VAL A 86 12.21 -9.24 -9.67
N PRO A 87 12.03 -10.56 -9.70
CA PRO A 87 11.88 -11.32 -10.94
C PRO A 87 10.69 -10.83 -11.77
N PRO A 88 10.71 -11.06 -13.09
CA PRO A 88 9.54 -10.79 -13.93
C PRO A 88 8.37 -11.68 -13.52
N ASN A 89 7.16 -11.16 -13.63
CA ASN A 89 5.93 -11.88 -13.31
C ASN A 89 4.83 -11.55 -14.33
N GLN A 90 3.68 -12.22 -14.26
CA GLN A 90 2.56 -12.04 -15.18
C GLN A 90 2.03 -10.59 -15.28
N HIS A 91 2.26 -9.76 -14.26
CA HIS A 91 1.83 -8.37 -14.22
C HIS A 91 2.92 -7.40 -14.69
N ASN A 92 4.19 -7.73 -14.42
CA ASN A 92 5.34 -6.93 -14.83
C ASN A 92 6.44 -7.86 -15.40
N PRO A 93 6.63 -7.89 -16.72
CA PRO A 93 7.61 -8.74 -17.35
C PRO A 93 9.06 -8.23 -17.24
N MET A 94 9.27 -7.01 -16.72
CA MET A 94 10.61 -6.44 -16.49
C MET A 94 11.20 -6.96 -15.18
N VAL A 95 12.49 -7.20 -15.17
CA VAL A 95 13.25 -7.36 -13.92
C VAL A 95 13.40 -5.98 -13.29
N MET A 96 12.99 -5.82 -12.02
CA MET A 96 13.23 -4.60 -11.27
C MET A 96 14.43 -4.80 -10.34
N PHE A 97 15.38 -3.88 -10.40
CA PHE A 97 16.53 -3.86 -9.51
C PHE A 97 16.45 -2.63 -8.59
N PHE A 98 16.67 -2.85 -7.31
CA PHE A 98 16.78 -1.79 -6.31
C PHE A 98 18.12 -1.92 -5.60
N GLY A 99 18.83 -0.80 -5.49
CA GLY A 99 20.13 -0.75 -4.82
C GLY A 99 20.39 0.59 -4.17
N SER A 100 21.63 0.78 -3.70
CA SER A 100 22.11 2.04 -3.17
C SER A 100 23.43 2.43 -3.82
N ILE A 101 23.59 3.73 -4.08
CA ILE A 101 24.82 4.35 -4.54
C ILE A 101 25.45 5.13 -3.40
N LYS A 102 26.78 5.09 -3.31
CA LYS A 102 27.55 5.90 -2.35
C LYS A 102 27.61 7.33 -2.84
N THR A 103 27.07 8.26 -2.08
CA THR A 103 27.11 9.70 -2.41
C THR A 103 28.22 10.41 -1.64
N SER A 104 28.60 9.89 -0.46
CA SER A 104 29.72 10.34 0.36
C SER A 104 30.09 9.24 1.36
N ASP A 105 31.17 9.43 2.14
CA ASP A 105 31.62 8.43 3.12
C ASP A 105 30.56 7.99 4.16
N SER A 106 29.48 8.77 4.32
CA SER A 106 28.43 8.50 5.32
C SER A 106 27.01 8.51 4.76
N THR A 107 26.81 8.79 3.46
CA THR A 107 25.45 8.87 2.85
C THR A 107 25.33 7.96 1.63
N SER A 108 24.21 7.26 1.55
CA SER A 108 23.84 6.47 0.39
C SER A 108 22.46 6.88 -0.14
N GLU A 109 22.32 6.99 -1.43
CA GLU A 109 21.04 7.23 -2.09
C GLU A 109 20.51 5.94 -2.69
N ARG A 110 19.20 5.74 -2.62
CA ARG A 110 18.55 4.58 -3.23
C ARG A 110 18.26 4.86 -4.69
N PHE A 111 18.50 3.86 -5.53
CA PHE A 111 18.11 3.89 -6.93
C PHE A 111 17.31 2.66 -7.30
N SER A 112 16.59 2.74 -8.40
CA SER A 112 15.92 1.61 -9.02
C SER A 112 16.11 1.67 -10.52
N THR A 113 16.21 0.50 -11.14
CA THR A 113 16.30 0.38 -12.59
C THR A 113 15.48 -0.83 -13.06
N TYR A 114 15.12 -0.82 -14.33
CA TYR A 114 14.36 -1.89 -14.97
C TYR A 114 15.21 -2.50 -16.06
N ILE A 115 15.22 -3.81 -16.13
CA ILE A 115 16.01 -4.57 -17.08
C ILE A 115 15.06 -5.47 -17.86
N ASN A 116 15.11 -5.37 -19.18
CA ASN A 116 14.41 -6.29 -20.05
C ASN A 116 15.06 -7.68 -19.95
N PRO A 117 14.38 -8.73 -19.50
CA PRO A 117 15.00 -10.05 -19.27
C PRO A 117 15.39 -10.75 -20.55
N ASP A 118 14.85 -10.38 -21.72
CA ASP A 118 15.14 -10.99 -23.02
C ASP A 118 16.36 -10.33 -23.69
N THR A 119 16.38 -8.99 -23.73
CA THR A 119 17.47 -8.24 -24.38
C THR A 119 18.58 -7.84 -23.43
N TYR A 120 18.35 -7.89 -22.11
CA TYR A 120 19.20 -7.33 -21.06
C TYR A 120 19.46 -5.82 -21.22
N GLU A 121 18.56 -5.13 -21.91
CA GLU A 121 18.61 -3.68 -22.00
C GLU A 121 18.17 -3.06 -20.66
N VAL A 122 19.00 -2.18 -20.14
CA VAL A 122 18.75 -1.46 -18.89
C VAL A 122 18.01 -0.17 -19.20
N THR A 123 16.80 -0.04 -18.69
CA THR A 123 15.93 1.13 -18.89
C THR A 123 15.71 1.88 -17.57
N ASN A 124 15.44 3.18 -17.68
CA ASN A 124 15.19 4.05 -16.52
C ASN A 124 16.36 4.10 -15.49
N VAL A 125 17.60 4.08 -15.98
CA VAL A 125 18.75 4.44 -15.17
C VAL A 125 18.70 5.97 -14.98
N GLY A 126 18.60 6.42 -13.73
CA GLY A 126 18.41 7.84 -13.42
C GLY A 126 16.92 8.21 -13.19
N GLU A 127 16.50 9.38 -13.68
CA GLU A 127 15.11 9.85 -13.49
C GLU A 127 14.11 9.00 -14.29
N PRO A 128 13.04 8.46 -13.64
CA PRO A 128 12.04 7.67 -14.33
C PRO A 128 11.30 8.54 -15.36
N LYS A 129 11.12 8.02 -16.58
CA LYS A 129 10.36 8.72 -17.64
C LYS A 129 8.85 8.74 -17.36
N THR A 130 8.36 7.82 -16.55
CA THR A 130 6.95 7.69 -16.17
C THR A 130 6.84 7.52 -14.66
N HIS A 131 5.86 8.18 -14.07
CA HIS A 131 5.64 8.14 -12.62
C HIS A 131 4.15 8.24 -12.25
N MET A 132 3.25 8.04 -13.23
CA MET A 132 1.81 8.20 -13.03
C MET A 132 1.27 7.18 -12.00
N ALA A 133 1.52 5.90 -12.22
CA ALA A 133 1.07 4.84 -11.33
C ALA A 133 1.62 5.05 -9.91
N ARG A 134 2.90 5.42 -9.81
CA ARG A 134 3.57 5.73 -8.56
C ARG A 134 2.97 6.96 -7.87
N THR A 135 2.66 8.04 -8.60
CA THR A 135 2.04 9.25 -8.06
C THR A 135 0.66 8.94 -7.45
N ILE A 136 -0.15 8.13 -8.14
CA ILE A 136 -1.47 7.71 -7.63
C ILE A 136 -1.31 6.85 -6.37
N TYR A 137 -0.37 5.90 -6.38
CA TYR A 137 -0.07 5.07 -5.22
C TYR A 137 0.39 5.90 -4.01
N GLU A 138 1.31 6.84 -4.22
CA GLU A 138 1.84 7.71 -3.18
C GLU A 138 0.78 8.66 -2.59
N LEU A 139 -0.20 9.08 -3.40
CA LEU A 139 -1.33 9.87 -2.93
C LEU A 139 -2.17 9.14 -1.89
N HIS A 140 -2.26 7.80 -1.99
CA HIS A 140 -3.02 6.95 -1.06
C HIS A 140 -2.57 7.09 0.40
N PHE A 141 -1.28 7.30 0.65
CA PHE A 141 -0.71 7.44 1.99
C PHE A 141 0.00 8.78 2.23
N PHE A 142 -0.36 9.80 1.42
CA PHE A 142 0.13 11.18 1.55
C PHE A 142 1.66 11.32 1.49
N HIS A 143 2.34 10.53 0.68
CA HIS A 143 3.80 10.57 0.54
C HIS A 143 4.32 11.94 0.04
N GLN A 144 3.44 12.77 -0.55
CA GLN A 144 3.71 14.17 -0.87
C GLN A 144 4.03 15.02 0.37
N ILE A 145 3.75 14.53 1.57
CA ILE A 145 4.17 15.11 2.85
C ILE A 145 5.29 14.22 3.39
N PRO A 146 6.56 14.56 3.16
CA PRO A 146 7.68 13.70 3.54
C PRO A 146 7.64 13.35 5.03
N GLU A 147 8.05 12.13 5.35
CA GLU A 147 8.16 11.56 6.71
C GLU A 147 6.85 11.46 7.51
N ILE A 148 5.93 12.43 7.38
CA ILE A 148 4.70 12.53 8.17
C ILE A 148 3.51 11.87 7.48
N GLY A 149 3.48 11.85 6.15
CA GLY A 149 2.30 11.43 5.37
C GLY A 149 1.77 10.06 5.75
N ILE A 150 2.64 9.07 5.89
CA ILE A 150 2.26 7.70 6.25
C ILE A 150 1.62 7.62 7.65
N TYR A 151 2.13 8.39 8.61
CA TYR A 151 1.54 8.47 9.97
C TYR A 151 0.18 9.14 9.94
N LEU A 152 0.02 10.17 9.09
CA LEU A 152 -1.27 10.82 8.89
C LEU A 152 -2.29 9.84 8.28
N ALA A 153 -1.90 9.05 7.29
CA ALA A 153 -2.76 8.01 6.71
C ALA A 153 -3.15 6.94 7.74
N GLY A 154 -2.19 6.49 8.55
CA GLY A 154 -2.44 5.56 9.66
C GLY A 154 -3.39 6.12 10.71
N LEU A 155 -3.24 7.40 11.06
CA LEU A 155 -4.13 8.10 11.99
C LEU A 155 -5.55 8.23 11.40
N VAL A 156 -5.67 8.53 10.12
CA VAL A 156 -6.96 8.53 9.40
C VAL A 156 -7.60 7.15 9.45
N GLY A 157 -6.84 6.07 9.22
CA GLY A 157 -7.30 4.69 9.37
C GLY A 157 -7.79 4.37 10.79
N PHE A 158 -7.07 4.80 11.81
CA PHE A 158 -7.46 4.64 13.21
C PHE A 158 -8.78 5.35 13.54
N PHE A 159 -8.91 6.61 13.15
CA PHE A 159 -10.18 7.34 13.35
C PHE A 159 -11.30 6.80 12.48
N PHE A 160 -10.99 6.20 11.33
CA PHE A 160 -11.99 5.52 10.52
C PHE A 160 -12.52 4.28 11.23
N LEU A 161 -11.65 3.46 11.85
CA LEU A 161 -12.09 2.33 12.68
C LEU A 161 -13.03 2.80 13.80
N PHE A 162 -12.70 3.91 14.45
CA PHE A 162 -13.56 4.53 15.46
C PHE A 162 -14.90 5.00 14.87
N ALA A 163 -14.90 5.59 13.67
CA ALA A 163 -16.13 5.99 12.98
C ALA A 163 -17.00 4.77 12.62
N ILE A 164 -16.40 3.66 12.22
CA ILE A 164 -17.12 2.39 11.96
C ILE A 164 -17.81 1.89 13.25
N ILE A 165 -17.05 1.79 14.34
CA ILE A 165 -17.59 1.31 15.63
C ILE A 165 -18.77 2.19 16.08
N THR A 166 -18.60 3.52 16.03
CA THR A 166 -19.67 4.45 16.43
C THR A 166 -20.86 4.38 15.48
N GLY A 167 -20.64 4.20 14.17
CA GLY A 167 -21.69 4.01 13.17
C GLY A 167 -22.54 2.75 13.43
N VAL A 168 -21.88 1.63 13.73
CA VAL A 168 -22.56 0.38 14.13
C VAL A 168 -23.37 0.58 15.42
N MET A 169 -22.79 1.25 16.42
CA MET A 169 -23.47 1.51 17.69
C MET A 169 -24.72 2.38 17.55
N ILE A 170 -24.74 3.38 16.67
CA ILE A 170 -25.93 4.19 16.38
C ILE A 170 -27.09 3.33 15.90
N HIS A 171 -26.83 2.33 15.09
CA HIS A 171 -27.83 1.47 14.46
C HIS A 171 -28.02 0.11 15.16
N TRP A 172 -27.33 -0.13 16.29
CA TRP A 172 -27.25 -1.41 16.99
C TRP A 172 -28.60 -2.13 17.15
N LYS A 173 -29.65 -1.39 17.55
CA LYS A 173 -30.99 -1.97 17.77
C LYS A 173 -31.65 -2.46 16.48
N ASN A 174 -31.47 -1.77 15.37
CA ASN A 174 -32.22 -1.99 14.12
C ASN A 174 -31.26 -2.38 12.96
N MET A 175 -30.10 -2.97 13.26
CA MET A 175 -29.05 -3.25 12.29
C MET A 175 -29.56 -4.11 11.13
N VAL A 176 -30.25 -5.23 11.42
CA VAL A 176 -30.80 -6.13 10.39
C VAL A 176 -31.88 -5.43 9.54
N GLN A 177 -32.76 -4.63 10.17
CA GLN A 177 -33.79 -3.89 9.42
C GLN A 177 -33.18 -2.83 8.50
N LYS A 178 -32.09 -2.17 8.93
CA LYS A 178 -31.39 -1.16 8.15
C LYS A 178 -30.66 -1.74 6.94
N PHE A 179 -30.23 -2.98 7.01
CA PHE A 179 -29.63 -3.68 5.89
C PHE A 179 -30.58 -3.78 4.66
N TYR A 180 -31.88 -3.89 4.89
CA TYR A 180 -32.90 -4.01 3.84
C TYR A 180 -33.67 -2.70 3.57
N ALA A 181 -33.29 -1.59 4.22
CA ALA A 181 -34.07 -0.34 4.16
C ALA A 181 -33.65 0.59 3.01
N PHE A 182 -33.02 0.07 1.95
CA PHE A 182 -32.62 0.90 0.82
C PHE A 182 -33.85 1.35 0.02
N THR A 183 -34.02 2.68 -0.13
CA THR A 183 -34.99 3.28 -1.01
C THR A 183 -34.42 4.57 -1.61
N VAL A 184 -34.67 4.79 -2.88
CA VAL A 184 -34.33 6.01 -3.61
C VAL A 184 -35.48 7.02 -3.64
N GLU A 185 -36.61 6.66 -3.04
CA GLU A 185 -37.78 7.51 -2.94
C GLU A 185 -37.74 8.42 -1.72
N GLY A 186 -38.29 9.61 -1.81
CA GLY A 186 -38.44 10.53 -0.70
C GLY A 186 -37.58 11.81 -0.81
N LYS A 187 -37.44 12.50 0.32
CA LYS A 187 -36.64 13.75 0.39
C LYS A 187 -35.15 13.45 0.29
N TRP A 188 -34.37 14.33 -0.32
CA TRP A 188 -32.91 14.19 -0.48
C TRP A 188 -32.17 13.76 0.78
N LYS A 189 -32.54 14.31 1.94
CA LYS A 189 -31.95 13.90 3.22
C LYS A 189 -32.18 12.41 3.49
N GLN A 190 -33.33 11.89 3.17
CA GLN A 190 -33.68 10.48 3.41
C GLN A 190 -32.88 9.58 2.47
N ILE A 191 -32.77 9.96 1.20
CA ILE A 191 -31.98 9.22 0.19
C ILE A 191 -30.51 9.13 0.63
N TRP A 192 -29.89 10.25 1.03
CA TRP A 192 -28.52 10.26 1.53
C TRP A 192 -28.36 9.42 2.79
N THR A 193 -29.29 9.49 3.74
CA THR A 193 -29.23 8.72 4.98
C THR A 193 -29.39 7.22 4.71
N ASN A 194 -30.30 6.83 3.84
CA ASN A 194 -30.51 5.43 3.48
C ASN A 194 -29.28 4.88 2.74
N GLY A 195 -28.78 5.58 1.72
CA GLY A 195 -27.57 5.18 1.01
C GLY A 195 -26.36 5.03 1.94
N HIS A 196 -26.11 6.02 2.79
CA HIS A 196 -25.01 5.97 3.76
C HIS A 196 -25.13 4.77 4.70
N THR A 197 -26.34 4.55 5.27
CA THR A 197 -26.54 3.50 6.27
C THR A 197 -26.48 2.11 5.63
N VAL A 198 -27.22 1.89 4.55
CA VAL A 198 -27.32 0.57 3.90
C VAL A 198 -25.99 0.15 3.30
N LEU A 199 -25.35 1.03 2.51
CA LEU A 199 -24.06 0.72 1.93
C LEU A 199 -22.97 0.59 2.99
N GLY A 200 -23.00 1.43 4.04
CA GLY A 200 -22.08 1.31 5.18
C GLY A 200 -22.21 -0.02 5.90
N MET A 201 -23.42 -0.58 6.00
CA MET A 201 -23.64 -1.89 6.62
C MET A 201 -23.24 -3.06 5.71
N ILE A 202 -23.53 -2.97 4.40
CA ILE A 202 -23.17 -4.02 3.44
C ILE A 202 -21.64 -4.12 3.30
N THR A 203 -20.95 -2.99 3.24
CA THR A 203 -19.48 -2.95 3.06
C THR A 203 -18.70 -2.96 4.38
N LEU A 204 -19.38 -3.15 5.51
CA LEU A 204 -18.79 -3.12 6.85
C LEU A 204 -17.55 -4.02 7.01
N PRO A 205 -17.57 -5.31 6.60
CA PRO A 205 -16.38 -6.17 6.73
C PRO A 205 -15.17 -5.62 5.98
N PHE A 206 -15.37 -5.17 4.75
CA PHE A 206 -14.35 -4.54 3.94
C PHE A 206 -13.78 -3.28 4.61
N GLN A 207 -14.66 -2.38 5.06
CA GLN A 207 -14.24 -1.15 5.73
C GLN A 207 -13.46 -1.43 7.02
N ALA A 208 -13.89 -2.43 7.81
CA ALA A 208 -13.21 -2.81 9.04
C ALA A 208 -11.80 -3.36 8.77
N ILE A 209 -11.63 -4.20 7.74
CA ILE A 209 -10.32 -4.72 7.31
C ILE A 209 -9.40 -3.55 6.94
N TYR A 210 -9.86 -2.63 6.08
CA TYR A 210 -9.02 -1.51 5.61
C TYR A 210 -8.73 -0.49 6.71
N ALA A 211 -9.69 -0.20 7.59
CA ALA A 211 -9.46 0.68 8.74
C ALA A 211 -8.39 0.10 9.68
N PHE A 212 -8.50 -1.20 9.98
CA PHE A 212 -7.58 -1.90 10.88
C PHE A 212 -6.19 -2.05 10.26
N THR A 213 -6.11 -2.58 9.05
CA THR A 213 -4.82 -2.80 8.37
C THR A 213 -4.13 -1.48 8.03
N GLY A 214 -4.86 -0.46 7.57
CA GLY A 214 -4.31 0.86 7.29
C GLY A 214 -3.78 1.56 8.55
N ALA A 215 -4.50 1.45 9.67
CA ALA A 215 -4.02 1.96 10.95
C ALA A 215 -2.75 1.24 11.41
N LEU A 216 -2.70 -0.10 11.32
CA LEU A 216 -1.53 -0.88 11.72
C LEU A 216 -0.31 -0.59 10.83
N LEU A 217 -0.49 -0.56 9.51
CA LEU A 217 0.61 -0.30 8.58
C LEU A 217 1.15 1.12 8.71
N GLY A 218 0.28 2.12 8.81
CA GLY A 218 0.70 3.52 8.94
C GLY A 218 1.23 3.90 10.31
N LEU A 219 0.78 3.24 11.40
CA LEU A 219 1.20 3.52 12.78
C LEU A 219 2.11 2.44 13.36
N SER A 220 2.63 1.51 12.54
CA SER A 220 3.38 0.34 13.01
C SER A 220 4.53 0.72 13.97
N ILE A 221 5.33 1.71 13.65
CA ILE A 221 6.45 2.16 14.50
C ILE A 221 5.94 2.68 15.84
N LEU A 222 4.87 3.51 15.82
CA LEU A 222 4.28 4.07 17.05
C LEU A 222 3.63 2.99 17.93
N LEU A 223 3.10 1.94 17.33
CA LEU A 223 2.49 0.81 18.04
C LEU A 223 3.54 -0.16 18.59
N LEU A 224 4.67 -0.34 17.88
CA LEU A 224 5.76 -1.22 18.29
C LEU A 224 6.67 -0.58 19.36
N ALA A 225 6.89 0.74 19.33
CA ALA A 225 7.79 1.43 20.25
C ALA A 225 7.45 1.21 21.74
N PRO A 226 6.19 1.31 22.21
CA PRO A 226 5.84 0.98 23.59
C PRO A 226 6.13 -0.49 23.94
N SER A 227 5.87 -1.41 23.00
CA SER A 227 6.14 -2.84 23.20
C SER A 227 7.65 -3.12 23.30
N ALA A 228 8.45 -2.48 22.45
CA ALA A 228 9.91 -2.55 22.53
C ALA A 228 10.42 -2.06 23.88
N TYR A 229 9.92 -0.91 24.33
CA TYR A 229 10.33 -0.35 25.62
C TYR A 229 9.93 -1.23 26.81
N LEU A 230 8.69 -1.72 26.85
CA LEU A 230 8.15 -2.48 27.97
C LEU A 230 8.69 -3.91 28.07
N LEU A 231 8.92 -4.56 26.92
CA LEU A 231 9.25 -5.99 26.86
C LEU A 231 10.73 -6.25 26.55
N PHE A 232 11.41 -5.32 25.88
CA PHE A 232 12.75 -5.52 25.35
C PHE A 232 13.72 -4.35 25.64
N ASN A 233 13.47 -3.60 26.73
CA ASN A 233 14.31 -2.48 27.16
C ASN A 233 14.62 -1.43 26.05
N GLY A 234 13.69 -1.25 25.10
CA GLY A 234 13.83 -0.34 23.98
C GLY A 234 14.48 -0.95 22.74
N ASP A 235 14.92 -2.20 22.76
CA ASP A 235 15.49 -2.86 21.59
C ASP A 235 14.39 -3.34 20.64
N THR A 236 14.22 -2.61 19.54
CA THR A 236 13.27 -2.95 18.48
C THR A 236 13.70 -4.17 17.65
N ASN A 237 14.99 -4.52 17.63
CA ASN A 237 15.50 -5.66 16.87
C ASN A 237 14.98 -6.98 17.45
N GLU A 238 14.76 -7.07 18.77
CA GLU A 238 14.18 -8.26 19.38
C GLU A 238 12.75 -8.54 18.88
N ILE A 239 11.95 -7.49 18.63
CA ILE A 239 10.63 -7.65 17.99
C ILE A 239 10.78 -8.13 16.56
N VAL A 240 11.72 -7.55 15.80
CA VAL A 240 11.98 -7.94 14.40
C VAL A 240 12.41 -9.40 14.34
N LYS A 241 13.26 -9.89 15.26
CA LYS A 241 13.65 -11.31 15.33
C LYS A 241 12.44 -12.24 15.50
N ILE A 242 11.43 -11.83 16.24
CA ILE A 242 10.21 -12.62 16.49
C ILE A 242 9.28 -12.61 15.28
N VAL A 243 9.07 -11.43 14.67
CA VAL A 243 8.05 -11.23 13.63
C VAL A 243 8.61 -11.47 12.23
N ARG A 244 9.90 -11.16 12.03
CA ARG A 244 10.61 -11.22 10.75
C ARG A 244 12.01 -11.81 10.93
N PRO A 245 12.13 -13.09 11.33
CA PRO A 245 13.43 -13.74 11.52
C PRO A 245 14.27 -13.77 10.23
N ASP A 246 13.63 -13.71 9.06
CA ASP A 246 14.26 -13.68 7.75
C ASP A 246 15.09 -12.43 7.46
N ILE A 247 14.84 -11.32 8.16
CA ILE A 247 15.60 -10.07 8.00
C ILE A 247 16.42 -9.70 9.24
N SER A 248 16.40 -10.51 10.28
CA SER A 248 17.02 -10.23 11.57
C SER A 248 18.45 -10.76 11.70
N VAL A 249 19.07 -11.14 10.58
CA VAL A 249 20.47 -11.59 10.56
C VAL A 249 21.38 -10.43 10.98
N ALA A 250 22.27 -10.67 11.95
CA ALA A 250 23.26 -9.71 12.34
C ALA A 250 24.41 -9.67 11.31
N TYR A 251 24.89 -8.48 11.03
CA TYR A 251 26.00 -8.23 10.10
C TYR A 251 27.13 -7.52 10.81
N ASP A 252 28.37 -7.87 10.42
CA ASP A 252 29.57 -7.20 10.87
C ASP A 252 30.10 -6.27 9.79
N ASP A 253 30.15 -4.98 10.08
CA ASP A 253 30.62 -3.98 9.13
C ASP A 253 32.11 -4.18 8.77
N GLU A 254 32.91 -4.84 9.65
CA GLU A 254 34.31 -5.17 9.46
C GLU A 254 34.56 -6.56 8.84
N ALA A 255 33.48 -7.30 8.51
CA ALA A 255 33.60 -8.63 7.88
C ALA A 255 34.44 -8.58 6.60
N LYS A 256 35.31 -9.58 6.44
CA LYS A 256 36.25 -9.65 5.30
C LYS A 256 35.49 -9.88 3.99
N VAL A 257 36.02 -9.28 2.92
CA VAL A 257 35.53 -9.50 1.56
C VAL A 257 35.92 -10.90 1.09
N VAL A 258 35.02 -11.58 0.39
CA VAL A 258 35.23 -12.88 -0.27
C VAL A 258 35.39 -12.67 -1.77
N ASP A 259 36.23 -13.50 -2.38
CA ASP A 259 36.58 -13.39 -3.80
C ASP A 259 35.48 -13.93 -4.73
N SER A 260 34.63 -14.84 -4.24
CA SER A 260 33.59 -15.49 -5.06
C SER A 260 32.37 -15.82 -4.17
N PRO A 261 31.32 -15.02 -4.24
CA PRO A 261 30.08 -15.31 -3.55
C PRO A 261 29.30 -16.42 -4.27
N TYR A 262 28.34 -17.02 -3.57
CA TYR A 262 27.38 -17.96 -4.14
C TYR A 262 26.47 -17.26 -5.14
N HIS A 263 26.13 -17.93 -6.25
CA HIS A 263 25.37 -17.32 -7.35
C HIS A 263 23.89 -17.09 -6.99
N LEU A 264 23.34 -15.96 -7.44
CA LEU A 264 21.93 -15.64 -7.28
C LEU A 264 21.02 -16.63 -8.00
N ASN A 265 21.47 -17.09 -9.19
CA ASN A 265 20.77 -18.10 -9.98
C ASN A 265 20.64 -19.43 -9.22
N ASP A 266 21.67 -19.86 -8.49
CA ASP A 266 21.64 -21.10 -7.73
C ASP A 266 20.63 -21.02 -6.59
N VAL A 267 20.55 -19.87 -5.88
CA VAL A 267 19.55 -19.63 -4.85
C VAL A 267 18.13 -19.63 -5.43
N TYR A 268 17.92 -18.92 -6.55
CA TYR A 268 16.64 -18.92 -7.25
C TYR A 268 16.20 -20.33 -7.64
N ASN A 269 17.07 -21.06 -8.32
CA ASN A 269 16.80 -22.41 -8.82
C ASN A 269 16.54 -23.40 -7.68
N GLN A 270 17.30 -23.31 -6.58
CA GLN A 270 17.14 -24.17 -5.42
C GLN A 270 15.77 -23.96 -4.76
N VAL A 271 15.35 -22.72 -4.60
CA VAL A 271 14.04 -22.39 -3.99
C VAL A 271 12.91 -22.74 -4.93
N HIS A 272 13.01 -22.41 -6.22
CA HIS A 272 12.00 -22.71 -7.22
C HIS A 272 11.81 -24.24 -7.41
N ALA A 273 12.89 -25.01 -7.45
CA ALA A 273 12.81 -26.47 -7.54
C ALA A 273 12.14 -27.12 -6.32
N ARG A 274 12.31 -26.52 -5.12
CA ARG A 274 11.67 -26.99 -3.88
C ARG A 274 10.19 -26.64 -3.80
N TYR A 275 9.78 -25.52 -4.41
CA TYR A 275 8.40 -25.00 -4.40
C TYR A 275 7.95 -24.58 -5.80
N PRO A 276 7.75 -25.55 -6.72
CA PRO A 276 7.46 -25.25 -8.13
C PRO A 276 6.11 -24.55 -8.36
N ASP A 277 5.17 -24.69 -7.42
CA ASP A 277 3.85 -24.01 -7.45
C ASP A 277 3.88 -22.59 -6.86
N HIS A 278 5.05 -22.11 -6.43
CA HIS A 278 5.22 -20.77 -5.85
C HIS A 278 6.16 -19.96 -6.74
N GLU A 279 5.82 -18.70 -6.90
CA GLU A 279 6.64 -17.71 -7.60
C GLU A 279 7.69 -17.12 -6.64
N VAL A 280 8.95 -17.05 -7.05
CA VAL A 280 9.97 -16.30 -6.33
C VAL A 280 9.71 -14.81 -6.57
N THR A 281 9.21 -14.12 -5.57
CA THR A 281 8.75 -12.73 -5.68
C THR A 281 9.88 -11.70 -5.54
N VAL A 282 10.94 -12.05 -4.82
CA VAL A 282 12.12 -11.19 -4.67
C VAL A 282 13.34 -11.99 -4.24
N LEU A 283 14.47 -11.68 -4.85
CA LEU A 283 15.81 -12.00 -4.35
C LEU A 283 16.39 -10.75 -3.72
N PHE A 284 16.99 -10.85 -2.55
CA PHE A 284 17.71 -9.73 -1.95
C PHE A 284 18.97 -10.20 -1.26
N ALA A 285 19.97 -9.34 -1.24
CA ALA A 285 21.25 -9.61 -0.63
C ALA A 285 21.71 -8.45 0.24
N ARG A 286 22.51 -8.77 1.22
CA ARG A 286 23.21 -7.82 2.09
C ARG A 286 24.59 -8.35 2.41
N ASN A 287 25.59 -7.49 2.45
CA ASN A 287 27.00 -7.87 2.60
C ASN A 287 27.42 -8.93 1.58
N TYR A 288 26.89 -8.86 0.34
CA TYR A 288 26.96 -9.92 -0.65
C TYR A 288 28.38 -10.47 -0.89
N MET A 289 29.38 -9.58 -0.92
CA MET A 289 30.80 -9.92 -1.10
C MET A 289 31.55 -10.09 0.23
N LYS A 290 30.87 -10.27 1.38
CA LYS A 290 31.51 -10.41 2.68
C LYS A 290 31.26 -11.80 3.29
N GLU A 291 32.12 -12.20 4.26
CA GLU A 291 32.03 -13.53 4.93
C GLU A 291 30.70 -13.77 5.65
N ASP A 292 30.07 -12.70 6.18
CA ASP A 292 28.79 -12.71 6.86
C ASP A 292 27.60 -12.41 5.94
N GLY A 293 27.86 -12.29 4.63
CA GLY A 293 26.87 -11.94 3.64
C GLY A 293 25.74 -12.96 3.52
N THR A 294 24.57 -12.49 3.12
CA THR A 294 23.38 -13.31 2.91
C THR A 294 22.73 -13.04 1.57
N ILE A 295 22.14 -14.09 1.00
CA ILE A 295 21.20 -14.03 -0.11
C ILE A 295 19.88 -14.58 0.39
N SER A 296 18.79 -13.88 0.15
CA SER A 296 17.47 -14.32 0.55
C SER A 296 16.52 -14.36 -0.63
N ALA A 297 15.70 -15.41 -0.70
CA ALA A 297 14.63 -15.56 -1.67
C ALA A 297 13.30 -15.60 -0.95
N ARG A 298 12.36 -14.74 -1.37
CA ARG A 298 10.97 -14.81 -0.95
C ARG A 298 10.11 -15.39 -2.05
N LEU A 299 9.11 -16.12 -1.66
CA LEU A 299 8.15 -16.73 -2.59
C LEU A 299 6.71 -16.54 -2.10
N ASP A 300 5.78 -16.65 -3.04
CA ASP A 300 4.35 -16.62 -2.77
C ASP A 300 3.61 -17.45 -3.83
N ASP A 301 2.51 -18.08 -3.45
CA ASP A 301 1.61 -18.76 -4.39
C ASP A 301 0.48 -17.86 -4.91
N HIS A 302 0.34 -16.66 -4.35
CA HIS A 302 -0.72 -15.68 -4.63
C HIS A 302 -2.16 -16.21 -4.47
N LYS A 303 -2.34 -17.41 -3.88
CA LYS A 303 -3.63 -18.07 -3.69
C LYS A 303 -4.15 -17.92 -2.26
N GLY A 304 -3.27 -18.10 -1.28
CA GLY A 304 -3.65 -18.10 0.12
C GLY A 304 -3.03 -16.96 0.93
N LEU A 305 -3.60 -16.69 2.10
CA LEU A 305 -3.11 -15.65 3.01
C LEU A 305 -1.78 -16.02 3.68
N SER A 306 -1.39 -17.30 3.69
CA SER A 306 -0.15 -17.81 4.31
C SER A 306 0.75 -18.56 3.33
N GLY A 307 0.53 -18.40 2.02
CA GLY A 307 1.30 -19.05 0.96
C GLY A 307 2.69 -18.44 0.72
N ASP A 308 3.03 -17.33 1.39
CA ASP A 308 4.35 -16.73 1.33
C ASP A 308 5.39 -17.55 2.09
N GLY A 309 6.64 -17.48 1.66
CA GLY A 309 7.80 -18.10 2.32
C GLY A 309 9.05 -17.22 2.19
N SER A 310 10.08 -17.53 2.98
CA SER A 310 11.37 -16.83 2.91
C SER A 310 12.50 -17.79 3.28
N PHE A 311 13.57 -17.77 2.49
CA PHE A 311 14.74 -18.62 2.63
C PHE A 311 15.99 -17.78 2.61
N VAL A 312 16.84 -17.92 3.62
CA VAL A 312 18.06 -17.11 3.78
C VAL A 312 19.28 -18.05 3.71
N PHE A 313 20.19 -17.74 2.81
CA PHE A 313 21.40 -18.48 2.55
C PHE A 313 22.64 -17.64 2.86
N LYS A 314 23.74 -18.26 3.28
CA LYS A 314 25.04 -17.60 3.35
C LYS A 314 25.53 -17.28 1.94
N SER A 315 25.90 -16.03 1.67
CA SER A 315 26.41 -15.64 0.35
C SER A 315 27.73 -16.33 -0.02
N ARG A 316 28.52 -16.77 0.96
CA ARG A 316 29.79 -17.46 0.73
C ARG A 316 29.63 -18.91 0.30
N THR A 317 28.70 -19.64 0.91
CA THR A 317 28.64 -21.12 0.81
C THR A 317 27.36 -21.66 0.21
N GLY A 318 26.31 -20.84 0.08
CA GLY A 318 24.96 -21.30 -0.27
C GLY A 318 24.29 -22.13 0.82
N GLU A 319 24.82 -22.13 2.06
CA GLU A 319 24.22 -22.83 3.18
C GLU A 319 22.93 -22.15 3.62
N LEU A 320 21.84 -22.91 3.73
CA LEU A 320 20.56 -22.41 4.24
C LEU A 320 20.66 -22.17 5.76
N ILE A 321 20.49 -20.93 6.19
CA ILE A 321 20.60 -20.53 7.61
C ILE A 321 19.26 -20.18 8.27
N SER A 322 18.24 -19.86 7.48
CA SER A 322 16.88 -19.58 7.98
C SER A 322 15.86 -19.93 6.93
N GLU A 323 14.74 -20.53 7.35
CA GLU A 323 13.61 -20.80 6.47
C GLU A 323 12.28 -20.50 7.14
N ILE A 324 11.40 -19.85 6.40
CA ILE A 324 9.98 -19.68 6.71
C ILE A 324 9.22 -20.40 5.60
N LYS A 325 8.67 -21.57 5.91
CA LYS A 325 7.95 -22.38 4.92
C LYS A 325 6.55 -21.84 4.68
N PRO A 326 6.06 -21.87 3.43
CA PRO A 326 4.66 -21.62 3.14
C PRO A 326 3.74 -22.51 3.99
N TYR A 327 2.66 -21.92 4.51
CA TYR A 327 1.62 -22.59 5.31
C TYR A 327 2.05 -23.21 6.65
N GLU A 328 3.35 -23.30 6.96
CA GLU A 328 3.91 -23.93 8.17
C GLU A 328 4.46 -22.89 9.17
N LYS A 329 3.82 -21.74 9.28
CA LYS A 329 4.27 -20.62 10.14
C LYS A 329 3.54 -20.55 11.46
N SER A 330 4.26 -20.08 12.50
CA SER A 330 3.60 -19.66 13.74
C SER A 330 2.72 -18.41 13.51
N TYR A 331 1.74 -18.19 14.38
CA TYR A 331 0.87 -17.00 14.30
C TYR A 331 1.64 -15.69 14.32
N THR A 332 2.72 -15.59 15.10
CA THR A 332 3.55 -14.39 15.22
C THR A 332 4.22 -14.03 13.90
N ILE A 333 4.70 -15.02 13.14
CA ILE A 333 5.33 -14.83 11.83
C ILE A 333 4.26 -14.60 10.76
N ALA A 334 3.13 -15.30 10.82
CA ALA A 334 2.08 -15.23 9.79
C ALA A 334 1.29 -13.92 9.83
N LEU A 335 1.11 -13.31 11.00
CA LEU A 335 0.20 -12.18 11.20
C LEU A 335 0.54 -10.98 10.31
N TYR A 336 1.81 -10.56 10.28
CA TYR A 336 2.23 -9.39 9.51
C TYR A 336 2.05 -9.58 7.98
N PRO A 337 2.52 -10.68 7.36
CA PRO A 337 2.24 -10.96 5.95
C PRO A 337 0.75 -11.03 5.62
N ILE A 338 -0.07 -11.65 6.49
CA ILE A 338 -1.52 -11.71 6.30
C ILE A 338 -2.14 -10.31 6.25
N LEU A 339 -1.75 -9.41 7.15
CA LEU A 339 -2.25 -8.03 7.15
C LEU A 339 -1.85 -7.28 5.88
N ILE A 340 -0.62 -7.48 5.40
CA ILE A 340 -0.16 -6.93 4.11
C ILE A 340 -1.01 -7.48 2.97
N LYS A 341 -1.16 -8.80 2.86
CA LYS A 341 -1.96 -9.43 1.80
C LYS A 341 -3.42 -8.96 1.79
N LEU A 342 -4.04 -8.85 2.96
CA LEU A 342 -5.40 -8.33 3.10
C LEU A 342 -5.51 -6.87 2.65
N HIS A 343 -4.47 -6.06 2.91
CA HIS A 343 -4.47 -4.65 2.52
C HIS A 343 -4.22 -4.45 1.03
N TYR A 344 -3.23 -5.15 0.48
CA TYR A 344 -2.81 -5.01 -0.93
C TYR A 344 -3.58 -5.90 -1.90
N VAL A 345 -4.40 -6.85 -1.39
CA VAL A 345 -5.19 -7.80 -2.20
C VAL A 345 -4.31 -8.59 -3.17
N THR A 346 -3.15 -9.04 -2.71
CA THR A 346 -2.20 -9.85 -3.49
C THR A 346 -2.57 -11.34 -3.58
N TYR A 347 -3.79 -11.68 -3.19
CA TYR A 347 -4.39 -13.01 -3.28
C TYR A 347 -5.72 -12.93 -4.03
N GLY A 348 -6.15 -14.00 -4.67
CA GLY A 348 -7.45 -14.07 -5.35
C GLY A 348 -7.53 -13.38 -6.73
N GLY A 349 -6.40 -12.90 -7.25
CA GLY A 349 -6.25 -12.40 -8.62
C GLY A 349 -7.06 -11.16 -8.97
N ILE A 350 -7.17 -10.88 -10.27
CA ILE A 350 -7.80 -9.66 -10.81
C ILE A 350 -9.29 -9.52 -10.44
N PHE A 351 -10.01 -10.64 -10.33
CA PHE A 351 -11.43 -10.60 -9.98
C PHE A 351 -11.65 -10.04 -8.58
N LEU A 352 -10.82 -10.44 -7.61
CA LEU A 352 -10.89 -9.91 -6.25
C LEU A 352 -10.48 -8.43 -6.20
N LYS A 353 -9.46 -8.02 -6.96
CA LYS A 353 -9.06 -6.60 -7.10
C LYS A 353 -10.24 -5.75 -7.60
N ILE A 354 -11.01 -6.23 -8.60
CA ILE A 354 -12.20 -5.52 -9.11
C ILE A 354 -13.28 -5.37 -8.03
N ILE A 355 -13.56 -6.43 -7.26
CA ILE A 355 -14.52 -6.36 -6.15
C ILE A 355 -14.07 -5.31 -5.13
N TYR A 356 -12.80 -5.32 -4.72
CA TYR A 356 -12.26 -4.36 -3.77
C TYR A 356 -12.26 -2.93 -4.30
N PHE A 357 -12.02 -2.73 -5.60
CA PHE A 357 -12.18 -1.44 -6.26
C PHE A 357 -13.61 -0.89 -6.13
N ILE A 358 -14.61 -1.72 -6.43
CA ILE A 358 -16.03 -1.35 -6.31
C ILE A 358 -16.37 -0.99 -4.86
N LEU A 359 -15.88 -1.77 -3.89
CA LEU A 359 -16.10 -1.52 -2.46
C LEU A 359 -15.41 -0.24 -1.99
N ALA A 360 -14.22 0.07 -2.52
CA ALA A 360 -13.51 1.33 -2.25
C ALA A 360 -14.27 2.53 -2.82
N MET A 361 -14.75 2.45 -4.07
CA MET A 361 -15.61 3.49 -4.66
C MET A 361 -16.93 3.67 -3.90
N THR A 362 -17.51 2.57 -3.42
CA THR A 362 -18.69 2.61 -2.55
C THR A 362 -18.37 3.33 -1.23
N THR A 363 -17.19 3.12 -0.67
CA THR A 363 -16.76 3.85 0.54
C THR A 363 -16.59 5.35 0.26
N CYS A 364 -16.05 5.74 -0.90
CA CYS A 364 -16.03 7.15 -1.34
C CYS A 364 -17.43 7.77 -1.41
N PHE A 365 -18.41 7.01 -1.91
CA PHE A 365 -19.81 7.44 -1.89
C PHE A 365 -20.36 7.58 -0.46
N ILE A 366 -20.06 6.63 0.44
CA ILE A 366 -20.48 6.70 1.86
C ILE A 366 -19.92 7.94 2.52
N ILE A 367 -18.65 8.28 2.29
CA ILE A 367 -18.01 9.49 2.82
C ILE A 367 -18.74 10.73 2.29
N SER A 368 -18.95 10.84 0.98
CA SER A 368 -19.64 11.97 0.35
C SER A 368 -21.08 12.12 0.83
N SER A 369 -21.82 11.00 0.96
CA SER A 369 -23.19 10.99 1.49
C SER A 369 -23.24 11.46 2.95
N GLY A 370 -22.24 11.11 3.78
CA GLY A 370 -22.10 11.61 5.15
C GLY A 370 -22.00 13.14 5.20
N VAL A 371 -21.23 13.73 4.29
CA VAL A 371 -21.13 15.21 4.17
C VAL A 371 -22.47 15.82 3.77
N MET A 372 -23.20 15.19 2.85
CA MET A 372 -24.51 15.66 2.43
C MET A 372 -25.57 15.56 3.54
N ILE A 373 -25.53 14.51 4.36
CA ILE A 373 -26.37 14.38 5.57
C ILE A 373 -26.03 15.51 6.55
N TRP A 374 -24.74 15.74 6.79
CA TRP A 374 -24.26 16.79 7.68
C TRP A 374 -24.73 18.19 7.22
N TYR A 375 -24.61 18.48 5.92
CA TYR A 375 -25.05 19.74 5.33
C TYR A 375 -26.56 19.93 5.42
N THR A 376 -27.34 18.93 5.00
CA THR A 376 -28.82 19.02 5.00
C THR A 376 -29.40 19.16 6.41
N ALA A 377 -28.73 18.57 7.42
CA ALA A 377 -29.11 18.73 8.82
C ALA A 377 -28.87 20.15 9.35
N ARG A 378 -27.92 20.92 8.79
CA ARG A 378 -27.52 22.26 9.21
C ARG A 378 -28.03 23.38 8.32
N ASN A 379 -28.62 23.06 7.17
CA ASN A 379 -29.26 24.04 6.29
C ASN A 379 -30.74 24.19 6.63
N LYS A 380 -31.03 24.58 7.89
CA LYS A 380 -32.40 24.77 8.41
C LYS A 380 -32.59 26.17 8.97
N PRO A 381 -33.85 26.66 9.02
CA PRO A 381 -34.16 28.00 9.54
C PRO A 381 -33.69 28.29 10.96
N MET A 382 -33.53 27.26 11.79
CA MET A 382 -33.02 27.37 13.16
C MET A 382 -31.57 27.86 13.27
N TYR A 383 -30.79 27.77 12.20
CA TYR A 383 -29.45 28.30 12.14
C TYR A 383 -29.43 29.70 11.53
N THR A 384 -28.55 30.56 12.04
CA THR A 384 -28.36 31.92 11.50
C THR A 384 -27.87 31.87 10.05
N LEU A 385 -28.11 32.94 9.30
CA LEU A 385 -27.61 33.04 7.91
C LEU A 385 -26.08 32.91 7.83
N LYS A 386 -25.33 33.42 8.82
CA LYS A 386 -23.86 33.30 8.90
C LYS A 386 -23.45 31.84 9.04
N GLN A 387 -24.09 31.08 9.93
CA GLN A 387 -23.83 29.65 10.13
C GLN A 387 -24.16 28.84 8.88
N ARG A 388 -25.33 29.10 8.25
CA ARG A 388 -25.73 28.40 7.01
C ARG A 388 -24.76 28.67 5.87
N ARG A 389 -24.29 29.91 5.68
CA ARG A 389 -23.26 30.27 4.70
C ARG A 389 -21.92 29.55 4.98
N PHE A 390 -21.51 29.47 6.24
CA PHE A 390 -20.31 28.71 6.62
C PHE A 390 -20.44 27.25 6.27
N HIS A 391 -21.50 26.57 6.69
CA HIS A 391 -21.73 25.14 6.38
C HIS A 391 -21.77 24.88 4.86
N HIS A 392 -22.39 25.80 4.11
CA HIS A 392 -22.43 25.69 2.65
C HIS A 392 -21.04 25.84 2.02
N ARG A 393 -20.21 26.76 2.49
CA ARG A 393 -18.82 26.90 2.00
C ARG A 393 -17.99 25.66 2.30
N VAL A 394 -18.04 25.17 3.53
CA VAL A 394 -17.34 23.94 3.93
C VAL A 394 -17.75 22.78 3.02
N THR A 395 -19.05 22.57 2.80
CA THR A 395 -19.54 21.50 1.93
C THR A 395 -19.07 21.69 0.49
N LYS A 396 -19.13 22.91 -0.06
CA LYS A 396 -18.66 23.19 -1.43
C LYS A 396 -17.18 22.89 -1.60
N VAL A 397 -16.32 23.37 -0.69
CA VAL A 397 -14.89 23.13 -0.73
C VAL A 397 -14.60 21.61 -0.62
N TYR A 398 -15.27 20.97 0.33
CA TYR A 398 -15.11 19.53 0.52
C TYR A 398 -15.46 18.73 -0.74
N LEU A 399 -16.64 18.99 -1.32
CA LEU A 399 -17.08 18.30 -2.53
C LEU A 399 -16.23 18.67 -3.75
N ALA A 400 -15.79 19.93 -3.89
CA ALA A 400 -14.91 20.33 -4.98
C ALA A 400 -13.59 19.55 -4.94
N LEU A 401 -12.95 19.47 -3.77
CA LEU A 401 -11.70 18.75 -3.59
C LEU A 401 -11.87 17.23 -3.77
N THR A 402 -12.91 16.62 -3.23
CA THR A 402 -13.12 15.17 -3.33
C THR A 402 -13.58 14.74 -4.73
N GLN A 403 -14.56 15.46 -5.30
CA GLN A 403 -15.06 15.14 -6.65
C GLN A 403 -14.09 15.61 -7.76
N GLY A 404 -13.24 16.59 -7.48
CA GLY A 404 -12.17 17.05 -8.37
C GLY A 404 -11.13 15.97 -8.65
N LEU A 405 -10.98 14.96 -7.77
CA LEU A 405 -10.09 13.82 -8.04
C LEU A 405 -10.50 13.00 -9.28
N PHE A 406 -11.80 12.92 -9.60
CA PHE A 406 -12.25 12.16 -10.77
C PHE A 406 -11.69 12.76 -12.09
N PRO A 407 -11.91 14.06 -12.40
CA PRO A 407 -11.27 14.65 -13.55
C PRO A 407 -9.73 14.70 -13.45
N ALA A 408 -9.15 14.90 -12.25
CA ALA A 408 -7.70 14.91 -12.08
C ALA A 408 -7.05 13.57 -12.47
N ILE A 409 -7.63 12.44 -12.08
CA ILE A 409 -7.17 11.12 -12.53
C ILE A 409 -7.32 10.98 -14.06
N ALA A 410 -8.41 11.41 -14.66
CA ALA A 410 -8.55 11.39 -16.12
C ALA A 410 -7.48 12.27 -16.80
N ILE A 411 -7.16 13.42 -16.23
CA ILE A 411 -6.12 14.32 -16.72
C ILE A 411 -4.73 13.68 -16.66
N ILE A 412 -4.36 13.00 -15.55
CA ILE A 412 -3.02 12.37 -15.47
C ILE A 412 -2.88 11.23 -16.49
N PHE A 413 -3.93 10.41 -16.68
CA PHE A 413 -3.94 9.39 -17.72
C PHE A 413 -3.76 9.98 -19.12
N LEU A 414 -4.47 11.07 -19.42
CA LEU A 414 -4.36 11.77 -20.70
C LEU A 414 -2.98 12.41 -20.87
N ALA A 415 -2.49 13.11 -19.85
CA ALA A 415 -1.17 13.73 -19.84
C ALA A 415 -0.06 12.70 -20.07
N ASN A 416 -0.17 11.53 -19.44
CA ASN A 416 0.79 10.44 -19.63
C ASN A 416 0.84 9.93 -21.10
N LYS A 417 -0.23 10.09 -21.87
CA LYS A 417 -0.27 9.72 -23.30
C LYS A 417 0.15 10.85 -24.24
N ILE A 418 -0.09 12.10 -23.87
CA ILE A 418 0.15 13.26 -24.75
C ILE A 418 1.58 13.78 -24.59
N VAL A 419 2.10 13.80 -23.35
CA VAL A 419 3.46 14.33 -23.06
C VAL A 419 4.50 13.36 -23.65
N PRO A 420 5.39 13.84 -24.57
CA PRO A 420 6.39 13.00 -25.21
C PRO A 420 7.30 12.28 -24.23
N MET A 421 7.70 11.04 -24.56
CA MET A 421 8.54 10.21 -23.67
C MET A 421 9.99 10.69 -23.57
N ASP A 422 10.47 11.42 -24.55
CA ASP A 422 11.81 12.00 -24.64
C ASP A 422 11.91 13.41 -24.04
N LEU A 423 10.78 13.96 -23.56
CA LEU A 423 10.78 15.28 -22.95
C LEU A 423 11.58 15.30 -21.63
N PRO A 424 12.60 16.16 -21.48
CA PRO A 424 13.31 16.32 -20.22
C PRO A 424 12.36 16.66 -19.07
N ASN A 425 12.57 16.06 -17.89
CA ASN A 425 11.71 16.24 -16.71
C ASN A 425 10.22 15.91 -16.94
N ARG A 426 9.93 14.98 -17.85
CA ARG A 426 8.57 14.58 -18.23
C ARG A 426 7.65 14.35 -17.04
N VAL A 427 8.16 13.72 -15.97
CA VAL A 427 7.41 13.44 -14.73
C VAL A 427 6.83 14.71 -14.13
N VAL A 428 7.55 15.82 -14.14
CA VAL A 428 7.08 17.12 -13.61
C VAL A 428 5.86 17.63 -14.39
N TYR A 429 5.87 17.49 -15.72
CA TYR A 429 4.73 17.92 -16.54
C TYR A 429 3.50 17.04 -16.34
N VAL A 430 3.68 15.72 -16.29
CA VAL A 430 2.58 14.78 -16.08
C VAL A 430 1.96 14.95 -14.69
N ASN A 431 2.79 15.02 -13.65
CA ASN A 431 2.31 15.24 -12.28
C ASN A 431 1.77 16.66 -12.10
N GLY A 432 2.38 17.66 -12.73
CA GLY A 432 1.89 19.03 -12.75
C GLY A 432 0.49 19.14 -13.34
N ALA A 433 0.22 18.45 -14.44
CA ALA A 433 -1.12 18.39 -15.03
C ALA A 433 -2.16 17.79 -14.06
N PHE A 434 -1.79 16.77 -13.28
CA PHE A 434 -2.65 16.19 -12.25
C PHE A 434 -2.99 17.20 -11.15
N PHE A 435 -1.96 17.77 -10.50
CA PHE A 435 -2.15 18.65 -9.34
C PHE A 435 -2.79 19.99 -9.72
N LEU A 436 -2.51 20.53 -10.91
CA LEU A 436 -3.14 21.74 -11.40
C LEU A 436 -4.59 21.49 -11.87
N GLY A 437 -4.87 20.28 -12.39
CA GLY A 437 -6.21 19.87 -12.79
C GLY A 437 -7.11 19.56 -11.62
N TRP A 438 -6.54 19.16 -10.50
CA TRP A 438 -7.26 18.91 -9.25
C TRP A 438 -7.58 20.21 -8.53
#